data_03a3c5d908ebf8bd06e783e7f1a0a24d
#
_entry.id   03a3c5d908ebf8bd06e783e7f1a0a24d
#
_cell.length_a   1.000
_cell.length_b   1.000
_cell.length_c   1.000
_cell.angle_alpha   90.00
_cell.angle_beta   90.00
_cell.angle_gamma   90.00
#
_symmetry.space_group_name_H-M   'P 1'
#
loop_
_entity.id
_entity.type
_entity.pdbx_description
1 polymer ?
#
loop_
_entity_poly.entity_id
_entity_poly.type
_entity_poly.pdbx_seq_one_letter_code
_entity_poly.pdbx_strand_id
1 'polypeptide(L)'
;IHFKATGHKGLTTLKKQDVKIEDNKVHFDYIAKSGVPMSITEEFPKDYIKRLKEKLNPLKKDEFIFTNKENKPLKDTDFMKAFQIYSGQSFYPHIVRSYYATKRAKDFIKIHKKATKQDINQLFTEIAEKLGHKRFDKKTNDWKNSYTVTIHHYIQPDLVEKIQNLVN
;
A
#
# COMPACT_ATOMS: atom_id res chain seq x y z
N ILE A 1 8.24 16.40 3.71
CA ILE A 1 9.00 17.18 2.69
C ILE A 1 8.34 16.99 1.31
N HIS A 2 8.13 15.77 0.83
CA HIS A 2 7.55 15.52 -0.51
C HIS A 2 6.17 16.15 -0.72
N PHE A 3 5.26 16.05 0.25
CA PHE A 3 3.91 16.62 0.11
C PHE A 3 3.95 18.14 -0.13
N LYS A 4 4.78 18.87 0.62
CA LYS A 4 4.89 20.32 0.47
C LYS A 4 5.46 20.75 -0.87
N ALA A 5 6.39 19.96 -1.43
CA ALA A 5 7.06 20.28 -2.68
C ALA A 5 6.28 19.86 -3.92
N THR A 6 5.55 18.74 -3.86
CA THR A 6 4.97 18.08 -5.04
C THR A 6 3.47 17.80 -4.94
N GLY A 7 2.87 17.97 -3.75
CA GLY A 7 1.49 17.57 -3.48
C GLY A 7 1.28 16.05 -3.38
N HIS A 8 2.33 15.24 -3.54
CA HIS A 8 2.24 13.80 -3.44
C HIS A 8 1.92 13.34 -2.02
N LYS A 9 0.97 12.43 -1.89
CA LYS A 9 0.38 12.04 -0.62
C LYS A 9 0.91 10.69 -0.11
N GLY A 10 0.79 10.50 1.17
CA GLY A 10 0.94 9.23 1.88
C GLY A 10 -0.10 9.18 2.98
N LEU A 11 -0.14 8.12 3.78
CA LEU A 11 -1.17 7.89 4.80
C LEU A 11 -1.46 9.13 5.66
N THR A 12 -0.42 9.78 6.19
CA THR A 12 -0.57 10.93 7.10
C THR A 12 -1.01 12.22 6.40
N THR A 13 -0.99 12.26 5.08
CA THR A 13 -1.36 13.44 4.28
C THR A 13 -2.58 13.20 3.38
N LEU A 14 -3.31 12.10 3.62
CA LEU A 14 -4.61 11.87 2.98
C LEU A 14 -5.62 12.91 3.44
N LYS A 15 -6.43 13.39 2.49
CA LYS A 15 -7.54 14.30 2.72
C LYS A 15 -8.86 13.56 2.61
N LYS A 16 -9.94 14.15 3.14
CA LYS A 16 -11.28 13.54 3.04
C LYS A 16 -11.66 13.19 1.61
N GLN A 17 -11.35 14.06 0.64
CA GLN A 17 -11.65 13.83 -0.77
C GLN A 17 -10.95 12.61 -1.40
N ASP A 18 -9.88 12.12 -0.77
CA ASP A 18 -9.11 10.98 -1.24
C ASP A 18 -9.70 9.63 -0.76
N VAL A 19 -10.79 9.69 0.04
CA VAL A 19 -11.38 8.52 0.69
C VAL A 19 -12.89 8.51 0.49
N LYS A 20 -13.40 7.40 -0.03
CA LYS A 20 -14.84 7.13 -0.17
C LYS A 20 -15.18 5.83 0.53
N ILE A 21 -16.28 5.81 1.27
CA ILE A 21 -16.74 4.62 2.00
C ILE A 21 -18.05 4.15 1.37
N GLU A 22 -18.07 2.89 0.94
CA GLU A 22 -19.25 2.18 0.46
C GLU A 22 -19.39 0.88 1.25
N ASP A 23 -20.43 0.77 2.04
CA ASP A 23 -20.69 -0.35 2.96
C ASP A 23 -19.49 -0.63 3.89
N ASN A 24 -18.84 -1.78 3.73
CA ASN A 24 -17.63 -2.17 4.45
C ASN A 24 -16.33 -1.94 3.65
N LYS A 25 -16.44 -1.30 2.47
CA LYS A 25 -15.30 -0.99 1.58
C LYS A 25 -14.88 0.46 1.69
N VAL A 26 -13.58 0.67 1.66
CA VAL A 26 -12.98 2.00 1.60
C VAL A 26 -12.17 2.10 0.32
N HIS A 27 -12.51 3.10 -0.50
CA HIS A 27 -11.80 3.45 -1.72
C HIS A 27 -10.85 4.60 -1.41
N PHE A 28 -9.59 4.43 -1.82
CA PHE A 28 -8.55 5.44 -1.69
C PHE A 28 -8.10 5.85 -3.10
N ASP A 29 -8.29 7.13 -3.44
CA ASP A 29 -7.85 7.71 -4.71
C ASP A 29 -6.97 8.92 -4.46
N TYR A 30 -5.68 8.81 -4.78
CA TYR A 30 -4.72 9.90 -4.56
C TYR A 30 -3.46 9.72 -5.40
N ILE A 31 -2.69 10.80 -5.54
CA ILE A 31 -1.36 10.75 -6.15
C ILE A 31 -0.31 10.50 -5.07
N ALA A 32 0.34 9.36 -5.13
CA ALA A 32 1.38 8.94 -4.19
C ALA A 32 2.76 9.50 -4.56
N LYS A 33 3.77 9.16 -3.76
CA LYS A 33 5.17 9.53 -4.00
C LYS A 33 5.58 9.22 -5.45
N SER A 34 6.38 10.09 -6.03
CA SER A 34 6.85 10.03 -7.43
C SER A 34 5.75 10.19 -8.49
N GLY A 35 4.58 10.73 -8.12
CA GLY A 35 3.49 10.97 -9.05
C GLY A 35 2.65 9.73 -9.38
N VAL A 36 2.83 8.62 -8.66
CA VAL A 36 2.11 7.38 -8.91
C VAL A 36 0.63 7.52 -8.56
N PRO A 37 -0.29 7.32 -9.52
CA PRO A 37 -1.72 7.30 -9.22
C PRO A 37 -2.07 6.02 -8.46
N MET A 38 -2.70 6.17 -7.29
CA MET A 38 -3.19 5.09 -6.46
C MET A 38 -4.70 5.10 -6.45
N SER A 39 -5.29 3.96 -6.80
CA SER A 39 -6.71 3.67 -6.68
C SER A 39 -6.82 2.29 -6.03
N ILE A 40 -7.19 2.25 -4.76
CA ILE A 40 -7.19 1.03 -3.94
C ILE A 40 -8.54 0.90 -3.26
N THR A 41 -9.11 -0.29 -3.29
CA THR A 41 -10.31 -0.65 -2.54
C THR A 41 -9.98 -1.75 -1.55
N GLU A 42 -10.32 -1.51 -0.28
CA GLU A 42 -10.08 -2.47 0.81
C GLU A 42 -11.35 -2.66 1.63
N GLU A 43 -11.56 -3.89 2.09
CA GLU A 43 -12.61 -4.20 3.05
C GLU A 43 -12.09 -4.06 4.48
N PHE A 44 -12.90 -3.44 5.33
CA PHE A 44 -12.57 -3.25 6.73
C PHE A 44 -13.68 -3.76 7.66
N PRO A 45 -13.34 -4.17 8.89
CA PRO A 45 -14.32 -4.51 9.91
C PRO A 45 -15.30 -3.36 10.17
N LYS A 46 -16.56 -3.69 10.50
CA LYS A 46 -17.63 -2.71 10.72
C LYS A 46 -17.26 -1.63 11.75
N ASP A 47 -16.57 -2.01 12.83
CA ASP A 47 -16.14 -1.06 13.87
C ASP A 47 -15.10 -0.07 13.34
N TYR A 48 -14.22 -0.50 12.44
CA TYR A 48 -13.27 0.41 11.77
C TYR A 48 -14.02 1.38 10.87
N ILE A 49 -14.96 0.88 10.05
CA ILE A 49 -15.79 1.72 9.18
C ILE A 49 -16.56 2.77 9.96
N LYS A 50 -17.18 2.36 11.08
CA LYS A 50 -17.89 3.30 11.97
C LYS A 50 -16.97 4.43 12.44
N ARG A 51 -15.83 4.08 13.00
CA ARG A 51 -14.85 5.08 13.49
C ARG A 51 -14.30 5.96 12.37
N LEU A 52 -14.07 5.40 11.18
CA LEU A 52 -13.61 6.16 10.04
C LEU A 52 -14.70 7.14 9.55
N LYS A 53 -15.97 6.73 9.50
CA LYS A 53 -17.10 7.62 9.17
C LYS A 53 -17.22 8.76 10.19
N GLU A 54 -17.16 8.45 11.48
CA GLU A 54 -17.19 9.46 12.56
C GLU A 54 -16.04 10.48 12.40
N LYS A 55 -14.85 10.01 12.03
CA LYS A 55 -13.69 10.86 11.78
C LYS A 55 -13.85 11.73 10.52
N LEU A 56 -14.45 11.19 9.45
CA LEU A 56 -14.61 11.90 8.18
C LEU A 56 -15.79 12.88 8.15
N ASN A 57 -16.87 12.58 8.88
CA ASN A 57 -18.10 13.39 8.82
C ASN A 57 -17.88 14.89 9.06
N PRO A 58 -17.15 15.34 10.09
CA PRO A 58 -16.97 16.76 10.37
C PRO A 58 -16.01 17.46 9.39
N LEU A 59 -15.24 16.72 8.59
CA LEU A 59 -14.20 17.29 7.74
C LEU A 59 -14.79 17.87 6.44
N LYS A 60 -14.18 18.96 5.95
CA LYS A 60 -14.35 19.44 4.57
C LYS A 60 -13.53 18.59 3.61
N LYS A 61 -13.84 18.65 2.31
CA LYS A 61 -13.20 17.81 1.27
C LYS A 61 -11.69 17.94 1.23
N ASP A 62 -11.15 19.12 1.46
CA ASP A 62 -9.73 19.47 1.38
C ASP A 62 -8.99 19.36 2.72
N GLU A 63 -9.67 18.98 3.80
CA GLU A 63 -9.06 18.81 5.13
C GLU A 63 -8.39 17.44 5.26
N PHE A 64 -7.28 17.41 6.04
CA PHE A 64 -6.53 16.20 6.34
C PHE A 64 -7.29 15.28 7.29
N ILE A 65 -7.25 13.98 7.02
CA ILE A 65 -7.91 12.97 7.86
C ILE A 65 -7.17 12.81 9.19
N PHE A 66 -5.85 12.76 9.14
CA PHE A 66 -4.99 12.51 10.30
C PHE A 66 -4.25 13.78 10.69
N THR A 67 -4.70 14.43 11.74
CA THR A 67 -4.16 15.70 12.22
C THR A 67 -3.74 15.64 13.67
N ASN A 68 -2.82 16.51 14.05
CA ASN A 68 -2.50 16.80 15.44
C ASN A 68 -3.53 17.75 16.07
N LYS A 69 -3.31 18.14 17.33
CA LYS A 69 -4.21 19.06 18.07
C LYS A 69 -4.32 20.46 17.43
N GLU A 70 -3.37 20.83 16.57
CA GLU A 70 -3.34 22.10 15.86
C GLU A 70 -3.95 22.01 14.45
N ASN A 71 -4.66 20.92 14.13
CA ASN A 71 -5.22 20.60 12.80
C ASN A 71 -4.18 20.52 11.67
N LYS A 72 -2.90 20.35 12.00
CA LYS A 72 -1.84 20.09 11.02
C LYS A 72 -1.73 18.59 10.74
N PRO A 73 -1.40 18.17 9.50
CA PRO A 73 -1.25 16.75 9.19
C PRO A 73 -0.16 16.13 10.07
N LEU A 74 -0.40 14.90 10.51
CA LEU A 74 0.59 14.12 11.24
C LEU A 74 1.86 13.94 10.40
N LYS A 75 2.99 13.88 11.07
CA LYS A 75 4.26 13.55 10.44
C LYS A 75 4.42 12.03 10.36
N ASP A 76 5.31 11.57 9.49
CA ASP A 76 5.73 10.17 9.43
C ASP A 76 6.30 9.67 10.76
N THR A 77 7.01 10.54 11.49
CA THR A 77 7.51 10.25 12.85
C THR A 77 6.39 10.00 13.86
N ASP A 78 5.25 10.68 13.76
CA ASP A 78 4.11 10.46 14.63
C ASP A 78 3.45 9.11 14.33
N PHE A 79 3.35 8.76 13.04
CA PHE A 79 2.88 7.44 12.62
C PHE A 79 3.82 6.32 13.10
N MET A 80 5.13 6.51 12.98
CA MET A 80 6.13 5.54 13.46
C MET A 80 6.01 5.31 14.96
N LYS A 81 5.86 6.37 15.75
CA LYS A 81 5.66 6.26 17.22
C LYS A 81 4.39 5.49 17.55
N ALA A 82 3.28 5.82 16.90
CA ALA A 82 2.02 5.10 17.10
C ALA A 82 2.17 3.62 16.71
N PHE A 83 2.80 3.33 15.57
CA PHE A 83 3.06 1.96 15.13
C PHE A 83 3.90 1.18 16.14
N GLN A 84 4.94 1.78 16.71
CA GLN A 84 5.77 1.18 17.75
C GLN A 84 4.98 0.90 19.03
N ILE A 85 4.14 1.82 19.48
CA ILE A 85 3.28 1.65 20.66
C ILE A 85 2.34 0.44 20.47
N TYR A 86 1.65 0.37 19.33
CA TYR A 86 0.65 -0.68 19.07
C TYR A 86 1.28 -2.03 18.72
N SER A 87 2.45 -2.08 18.11
CA SER A 87 3.14 -3.34 17.80
C SER A 87 3.98 -3.88 18.96
N GLY A 88 4.23 -3.06 19.99
CA GLY A 88 5.11 -3.40 21.10
C GLY A 88 6.59 -3.49 20.76
N GLN A 89 6.97 -3.16 19.51
CA GLN A 89 8.35 -3.27 19.02
C GLN A 89 8.73 -2.13 18.09
N SER A 90 10.03 -1.85 18.00
CA SER A 90 10.59 -0.79 17.15
C SER A 90 10.70 -1.23 15.68
N PHE A 91 9.56 -1.57 15.08
CA PHE A 91 9.52 -1.84 13.66
C PHE A 91 9.31 -0.55 12.85
N TYR A 92 10.00 -0.50 11.70
CA TYR A 92 9.67 0.50 10.70
C TYR A 92 8.38 0.07 9.95
N PRO A 93 7.39 0.96 9.74
CA PRO A 93 6.10 0.58 9.14
C PRO A 93 6.17 -0.13 7.78
N HIS A 94 7.28 0.08 7.07
CA HIS A 94 7.56 -0.61 5.80
C HIS A 94 7.58 -2.14 5.92
N ILE A 95 7.86 -2.68 7.12
CA ILE A 95 7.87 -4.13 7.37
C ILE A 95 6.52 -4.78 7.05
N VAL A 96 5.40 -4.05 7.24
CA VAL A 96 4.05 -4.55 6.92
C VAL A 96 3.95 -4.91 5.43
N ARG A 97 4.52 -4.08 4.58
CA ARG A 97 4.52 -4.30 3.12
C ARG A 97 5.40 -5.49 2.74
N SER A 98 6.58 -5.59 3.34
CA SER A 98 7.49 -6.74 3.13
C SER A 98 6.88 -8.03 3.67
N TYR A 99 6.21 -7.97 4.82
CA TYR A 99 5.48 -9.12 5.38
C TYR A 99 4.38 -9.60 4.43
N TYR A 100 3.56 -8.68 3.89
CA TYR A 100 2.52 -9.02 2.92
C TYR A 100 3.11 -9.72 1.69
N ALA A 101 4.13 -9.13 1.06
CA ALA A 101 4.76 -9.68 -0.12
C ALA A 101 5.37 -11.07 0.13
N THR A 102 6.13 -11.20 1.23
CA THR A 102 6.75 -12.46 1.65
C THR A 102 5.72 -13.54 1.99
N LYS A 103 4.63 -13.16 2.66
CA LYS A 103 3.54 -14.08 2.97
C LYS A 103 2.87 -14.61 1.70
N ARG A 104 2.54 -13.75 0.75
CA ARG A 104 1.98 -14.14 -0.55
C ARG A 104 2.90 -15.10 -1.32
N ALA A 105 4.21 -14.82 -1.32
CA ALA A 105 5.21 -15.69 -1.92
C ALA A 105 5.24 -17.09 -1.24
N LYS A 106 5.23 -17.14 0.09
CA LYS A 106 5.19 -18.39 0.85
C LYS A 106 3.90 -19.17 0.59
N ASP A 107 2.75 -18.50 0.58
CA ASP A 107 1.46 -19.13 0.32
C ASP A 107 1.43 -19.74 -1.10
N PHE A 108 1.99 -19.05 -2.09
CA PHE A 108 2.09 -19.57 -3.45
C PHE A 108 2.93 -20.85 -3.53
N ILE A 109 4.14 -20.86 -2.95
CA ILE A 109 5.01 -22.06 -2.90
C ILE A 109 4.31 -23.22 -2.19
N LYS A 110 3.52 -22.95 -1.16
CA LYS A 110 2.82 -23.97 -0.39
C LYS A 110 1.72 -24.68 -1.20
N ILE A 111 1.06 -23.92 -2.09
CA ILE A 111 -0.08 -24.42 -2.89
C ILE A 111 0.42 -25.07 -4.19
N HIS A 112 1.48 -24.52 -4.80
CA HIS A 112 1.95 -24.95 -6.11
C HIS A 112 3.22 -25.80 -5.99
N LYS A 113 3.16 -27.04 -6.44
CA LYS A 113 4.34 -27.92 -6.63
C LYS A 113 5.05 -27.61 -7.96
N LYS A 114 4.33 -27.10 -8.95
CA LYS A 114 4.76 -26.66 -10.27
C LYS A 114 3.94 -25.46 -10.68
N ALA A 115 4.51 -24.56 -11.45
CA ALA A 115 3.84 -23.37 -11.93
C ALA A 115 4.30 -23.01 -13.36
N THR A 116 3.45 -22.35 -14.11
CA THR A 116 3.84 -21.77 -15.39
C THR A 116 4.50 -20.41 -15.19
N LYS A 117 5.24 -19.94 -16.20
CA LYS A 117 5.76 -18.55 -16.19
C LYS A 117 4.63 -17.51 -16.04
N GLN A 118 3.45 -17.82 -16.58
CA GLN A 118 2.28 -16.95 -16.47
C GLN A 118 1.78 -16.85 -15.03
N ASP A 119 1.68 -17.98 -14.32
CA ASP A 119 1.25 -18.00 -12.90
C ASP A 119 2.19 -17.18 -12.03
N ILE A 120 3.50 -17.31 -12.26
CA ILE A 120 4.53 -16.57 -11.52
C ILE A 120 4.46 -15.07 -11.81
N ASN A 121 4.31 -14.70 -13.08
CA ASN A 121 4.15 -13.29 -13.46
C ASN A 121 2.88 -12.70 -12.86
N GLN A 122 1.79 -13.45 -12.85
CA GLN A 122 0.54 -13.03 -12.23
C GLN A 122 0.71 -12.79 -10.74
N LEU A 123 1.31 -13.72 -10.00
CA LEU A 123 1.61 -13.58 -8.57
C LEU A 123 2.38 -12.28 -8.28
N PHE A 124 3.49 -12.06 -8.99
CA PHE A 124 4.32 -10.87 -8.75
C PHE A 124 3.61 -9.58 -9.14
N THR A 125 2.79 -9.61 -10.18
CA THR A 125 1.98 -8.46 -10.61
C THR A 125 0.90 -8.13 -9.57
N GLU A 126 0.19 -9.11 -9.05
CA GLU A 126 -0.81 -8.92 -7.99
C GLU A 126 -0.18 -8.31 -6.72
N ILE A 127 0.99 -8.81 -6.31
CA ILE A 127 1.70 -8.25 -5.16
C ILE A 127 2.13 -6.81 -5.46
N ALA A 128 2.67 -6.54 -6.64
CA ALA A 128 3.09 -5.20 -7.05
C ALA A 128 1.92 -4.21 -7.08
N GLU A 129 0.79 -4.62 -7.61
CA GLU A 129 -0.44 -3.82 -7.67
C GLU A 129 -0.91 -3.44 -6.26
N LYS A 130 -1.02 -4.42 -5.36
CA LYS A 130 -1.41 -4.20 -3.96
C LYS A 130 -0.44 -3.27 -3.23
N LEU A 131 0.86 -3.33 -3.55
CA LEU A 131 1.87 -2.44 -3.01
C LEU A 131 1.98 -1.10 -3.76
N GLY A 132 1.23 -0.90 -4.83
CA GLY A 132 1.26 0.32 -5.64
C GLY A 132 2.57 0.51 -6.40
N HIS A 133 3.25 -0.57 -6.76
CA HIS A 133 4.47 -0.52 -7.54
C HIS A 133 4.16 -0.38 -9.03
N LYS A 134 4.30 0.82 -9.56
CA LYS A 134 4.07 1.15 -10.96
C LYS A 134 5.32 1.76 -11.59
N ARG A 135 5.43 1.62 -12.90
CA ARG A 135 6.43 2.26 -13.75
C ARG A 135 5.73 3.11 -14.81
N PHE A 136 6.22 4.31 -15.00
CA PHE A 136 5.74 5.15 -16.10
C PHE A 136 6.30 4.66 -17.43
N ASP A 137 5.41 4.34 -18.35
CA ASP A 137 5.77 3.93 -19.72
C ASP A 137 5.70 5.16 -20.64
N LYS A 138 6.88 5.65 -21.02
CA LYS A 138 7.00 6.83 -21.90
C LYS A 138 6.41 6.64 -23.27
N LYS A 139 6.32 5.38 -23.76
CA LYS A 139 5.77 5.08 -25.11
C LYS A 139 4.26 5.22 -25.15
N THR A 140 3.58 4.77 -24.09
CA THR A 140 2.12 4.85 -23.96
C THR A 140 1.66 6.04 -23.15
N ASN A 141 2.59 6.81 -22.56
CA ASN A 141 2.33 7.93 -21.67
C ASN A 141 1.40 7.54 -20.49
N ASP A 142 1.60 6.36 -19.95
CA ASP A 142 0.74 5.80 -18.92
C ASP A 142 1.52 5.04 -17.82
N TRP A 143 0.89 4.82 -16.67
CA TRP A 143 1.43 4.05 -15.55
C TRP A 143 1.03 2.59 -15.68
N LYS A 144 2.03 1.69 -15.70
CA LYS A 144 1.83 0.23 -15.73
C LYS A 144 2.33 -0.41 -14.44
N ASN A 145 1.65 -1.46 -13.96
CA ASN A 145 2.12 -2.26 -12.85
C ASN A 145 3.52 -2.83 -13.17
N SER A 146 4.42 -2.81 -12.19
CA SER A 146 5.77 -3.30 -12.34
C SER A 146 6.23 -3.98 -11.06
N TYR A 147 6.55 -5.27 -11.15
CA TYR A 147 6.99 -6.07 -10.02
C TYR A 147 8.51 -6.07 -9.77
N THR A 148 9.30 -5.35 -10.57
CA THR A 148 10.76 -5.31 -10.40
C THR A 148 11.16 -4.90 -8.97
N VAL A 149 10.61 -3.80 -8.48
CA VAL A 149 10.85 -3.34 -7.09
C VAL A 149 10.31 -4.35 -6.07
N THR A 150 9.21 -5.02 -6.37
CA THR A 150 8.58 -6.01 -5.49
C THR A 150 9.51 -7.18 -5.21
N ILE A 151 10.05 -7.79 -6.27
CA ILE A 151 10.91 -8.98 -6.14
C ILE A 151 12.28 -8.67 -5.54
N HIS A 152 12.83 -7.47 -5.80
CA HIS A 152 14.16 -7.11 -5.30
C HIS A 152 14.18 -6.55 -3.88
N HIS A 153 13.07 -5.96 -3.39
CA HIS A 153 13.09 -5.23 -2.12
C HIS A 153 12.01 -5.64 -1.11
N TYR A 154 11.03 -6.47 -1.49
CA TYR A 154 9.90 -6.80 -0.63
C TYR A 154 9.71 -8.29 -0.38
N ILE A 155 10.22 -9.14 -1.26
CA ILE A 155 10.21 -10.60 -1.10
C ILE A 155 11.63 -11.06 -0.75
N GLN A 156 11.75 -12.03 0.15
CA GLN A 156 13.05 -12.61 0.48
C GLN A 156 13.65 -13.29 -0.77
N PRO A 157 14.94 -13.07 -1.09
CA PRO A 157 15.55 -13.56 -2.32
C PRO A 157 15.45 -15.08 -2.52
N ASP A 158 15.59 -15.84 -1.44
CA ASP A 158 15.44 -17.31 -1.46
C ASP A 158 14.04 -17.78 -1.86
N LEU A 159 12.99 -17.00 -1.53
CA LEU A 159 11.63 -17.30 -1.95
C LEU A 159 11.41 -16.95 -3.42
N VAL A 160 12.02 -15.89 -3.92
CA VAL A 160 11.96 -15.54 -5.35
C VAL A 160 12.58 -16.67 -6.18
N GLU A 161 13.77 -17.14 -5.78
CA GLU A 161 14.45 -18.26 -6.42
C GLU A 161 13.61 -19.54 -6.39
N LYS A 162 13.05 -19.91 -5.22
CA LYS A 162 12.15 -21.05 -5.08
C LYS A 162 10.94 -20.96 -6.01
N ILE A 163 10.32 -19.78 -6.13
CA ILE A 163 9.18 -19.58 -7.02
C ILE A 163 9.60 -19.76 -8.48
N GLN A 164 10.74 -19.19 -8.88
CA GLN A 164 11.25 -19.31 -10.24
C GLN A 164 11.58 -20.75 -10.62
N ASN A 165 12.08 -21.55 -9.65
CA ASN A 165 12.38 -22.96 -9.85
C ASN A 165 11.14 -23.87 -9.93
N LEU A 166 9.91 -23.33 -9.67
CA LEU A 166 8.67 -24.07 -9.92
C LEU A 166 8.29 -24.15 -11.42
N VAL A 167 8.96 -23.38 -12.26
CA VAL A 167 8.73 -23.42 -13.72
C VAL A 167 9.22 -24.74 -14.28
N ASN A 168 8.35 -25.43 -15.00
CA ASN A 168 8.70 -26.57 -15.85
C ASN A 168 9.04 -26.13 -17.25
#